data_5bc0d9a04f35469ebbf7a045d6a61084
#
_entry.id   5bc0d9a04f35469ebbf7a045d6a61084
#
_cell.length_a   1.000
_cell.length_b   1.000
_cell.length_c   1.000
_cell.angle_alpha   90.00
_cell.angle_beta   90.00
_cell.angle_gamma   90.00
#
_symmetry.space_group_name_H-M   'P 1'
#
loop_
_entity.id
_entity.type
_entity.pdbx_description
1 polymer ?
#
loop_
_entity_poly.entity_id
_entity_poly.type
_entity_poly.pdbx_seq_one_letter_code
_entity_poly.pdbx_strand_id
1 'polypeptide(L)'
;MKKIELILCAVLALSACELIPDNEQIIEVFTPADTSQIKRASLLIEYSGWRCMNCPKAAEVAHGLKEQYGEELVVVVMHPASNPNTRFGSNQAVNYTCPEADSMYIHMGGTNTTPFPTGNVNFMQQDNAYFANSDTWATQISQCYGSSSIIMNQ
;
A
#
# COMPACT_ATOMS: atom_id res chain seq x y z
N MET A 1 -45.42 35.97 -17.60
CA MET A 1 -45.40 34.68 -16.89
C MET A 1 -44.02 34.02 -16.93
N LYS A 2 -43.40 33.77 -18.11
CA LYS A 2 -42.07 33.12 -18.20
C LYS A 2 -40.91 33.76 -17.41
N LYS A 3 -40.90 35.10 -17.24
CA LYS A 3 -39.83 35.80 -16.49
C LYS A 3 -39.94 35.62 -14.99
N ILE A 4 -41.12 35.41 -14.45
CA ILE A 4 -41.38 35.19 -13.01
C ILE A 4 -40.93 33.77 -12.64
N GLU A 5 -41.18 32.77 -13.49
CA GLU A 5 -40.74 31.39 -13.27
C GLU A 5 -39.20 31.27 -13.30
N LEU A 6 -38.53 32.02 -14.17
CA LEU A 6 -37.05 32.04 -14.25
C LEU A 6 -36.41 32.66 -13.01
N ILE A 7 -37.02 33.72 -12.45
CA ILE A 7 -36.56 34.37 -11.22
C ILE A 7 -36.79 33.45 -10.02
N LEU A 8 -37.92 32.74 -9.97
CA LEU A 8 -38.23 31.80 -8.88
C LEU A 8 -37.26 30.60 -8.86
N CYS A 9 -36.91 30.05 -10.04
CA CYS A 9 -35.90 29.00 -10.18
C CYS A 9 -34.48 29.50 -9.78
N ALA A 10 -34.13 30.74 -10.11
CA ALA A 10 -32.84 31.31 -9.74
C ALA A 10 -32.70 31.53 -8.24
N VAL A 11 -33.77 31.92 -7.55
CA VAL A 11 -33.80 32.12 -6.09
C VAL A 11 -33.73 30.78 -5.35
N LEU A 12 -34.39 29.73 -5.87
CA LEU A 12 -34.31 28.38 -5.30
C LEU A 12 -32.93 27.72 -5.47
N ALA A 13 -32.21 28.06 -6.53
CA ALA A 13 -30.86 27.53 -6.75
C ALA A 13 -29.80 28.17 -5.83
N LEU A 14 -30.07 29.35 -5.28
CA LEU A 14 -29.15 30.07 -4.37
C LEU A 14 -29.31 29.63 -2.91
N SER A 15 -30.37 28.93 -2.55
CA SER A 15 -30.61 28.41 -1.18
C SER A 15 -30.08 26.99 -0.95
N ALA A 16 -29.39 26.40 -1.91
CA ALA A 16 -28.86 25.04 -1.83
C ALA A 16 -27.50 24.92 -1.11
N CYS A 17 -26.89 26.04 -0.67
CA CYS A 17 -25.75 25.98 0.25
C CYS A 17 -26.29 25.99 1.67
N GLU A 18 -26.53 24.83 2.24
CA GLU A 18 -26.78 24.65 3.64
C GLU A 18 -25.45 24.96 4.37
N LEU A 19 -25.37 26.15 4.96
CA LEU A 19 -24.25 26.49 5.85
C LEU A 19 -24.46 25.66 7.12
N ILE A 20 -23.58 24.67 7.33
CA ILE A 20 -23.54 23.95 8.60
C ILE A 20 -23.23 24.98 9.70
N PRO A 21 -24.11 25.19 10.68
CA PRO A 21 -23.86 26.15 11.76
C PRO A 21 -22.59 25.76 12.51
N ASP A 22 -21.84 26.78 12.97
CA ASP A 22 -20.52 26.57 13.62
C ASP A 22 -20.58 25.62 14.85
N ASN A 23 -21.75 25.50 15.47
CA ASN A 23 -21.99 24.59 16.61
C ASN A 23 -22.24 23.12 16.16
N GLU A 24 -22.47 22.87 14.89
CA GLU A 24 -22.62 21.53 14.28
C GLU A 24 -21.40 21.13 13.43
N GLN A 25 -20.47 22.05 13.25
CA GLN A 25 -19.16 21.66 12.71
C GLN A 25 -18.52 20.74 13.74
N ILE A 26 -18.46 19.46 13.43
CA ILE A 26 -17.64 18.51 14.17
C ILE A 26 -16.18 18.91 13.90
N ILE A 27 -15.73 19.94 14.60
CA ILE A 27 -14.31 20.10 14.83
C ILE A 27 -14.00 18.99 15.83
N GLU A 28 -13.75 17.78 15.33
CA GLU A 28 -13.01 16.84 16.12
C GLU A 28 -11.71 17.57 16.47
N VAL A 29 -11.69 18.13 17.67
CA VAL A 29 -10.44 18.58 18.27
C VAL A 29 -9.59 17.33 18.27
N PHE A 30 -8.74 17.19 17.26
CA PHE A 30 -7.77 16.14 17.19
C PHE A 30 -6.86 16.34 18.40
N THR A 31 -7.30 15.80 19.53
CA THR A 31 -6.40 15.63 20.66
C THR A 31 -5.30 14.71 20.11
N PRO A 32 -4.05 15.16 20.01
CA PRO A 32 -2.98 14.28 19.57
C PRO A 32 -3.08 13.04 20.44
N ALA A 33 -3.44 11.91 19.82
CA ALA A 33 -3.41 10.63 20.52
C ALA A 33 -2.05 10.52 21.18
N ASP A 34 -1.99 10.00 22.40
CA ASP A 34 -0.72 9.71 23.03
C ASP A 34 0.05 8.74 22.11
N THR A 35 0.96 9.31 21.32
CA THR A 35 1.74 8.58 20.33
C THR A 35 2.82 7.75 20.99
N SER A 36 3.01 7.85 22.31
CA SER A 36 4.01 7.09 23.06
C SER A 36 3.73 5.57 23.01
N GLN A 37 2.48 5.17 22.75
CA GLN A 37 2.06 3.78 22.63
C GLN A 37 1.92 3.29 21.18
N ILE A 38 2.06 4.18 20.19
CA ILE A 38 1.97 3.79 18.78
C ILE A 38 3.28 3.13 18.37
N LYS A 39 3.27 1.83 18.30
CA LYS A 39 4.36 1.06 17.68
C LYS A 39 4.24 1.19 16.17
N ARG A 40 5.36 1.48 15.52
CA ARG A 40 5.42 1.52 14.06
C ARG A 40 5.45 0.10 13.53
N ALA A 41 4.59 -0.19 12.58
CA ALA A 41 4.68 -1.40 11.78
C ALA A 41 5.49 -1.12 10.49
N SER A 42 6.37 -2.04 10.16
CA SER A 42 7.00 -2.08 8.85
C SER A 42 6.10 -2.82 7.86
N LEU A 43 6.15 -2.43 6.61
CA LEU A 43 5.45 -3.08 5.51
C LEU A 43 6.47 -3.83 4.65
N LEU A 44 6.37 -5.14 4.59
CA LEU A 44 7.07 -5.96 3.61
C LEU A 44 6.11 -6.30 2.46
N ILE A 45 6.43 -5.85 1.26
CA ILE A 45 5.75 -6.24 0.04
C ILE A 45 6.61 -7.31 -0.64
N GLU A 46 6.08 -8.52 -0.76
CA GLU A 46 6.70 -9.61 -1.50
C GLU A 46 6.04 -9.74 -2.88
N TYR A 47 6.83 -9.67 -3.94
CA TYR A 47 6.38 -10.00 -5.29
C TYR A 47 6.69 -11.46 -5.59
N SER A 48 5.64 -12.22 -5.78
CA SER A 48 5.67 -13.68 -5.89
C SER A 48 4.84 -14.16 -7.06
N GLY A 49 4.98 -15.43 -7.42
CA GLY A 49 4.21 -16.01 -8.51
C GLY A 49 4.11 -17.53 -8.40
N TRP A 50 2.98 -18.07 -8.81
CA TRP A 50 2.71 -19.49 -8.69
C TRP A 50 3.63 -20.38 -9.55
N ARG A 51 4.28 -19.82 -10.59
CA ARG A 51 5.30 -20.50 -11.42
C ARG A 51 6.73 -20.32 -10.92
N CYS A 52 6.89 -19.57 -9.84
CA CYS A 52 8.19 -19.20 -9.30
C CYS A 52 8.70 -20.31 -8.36
N MET A 53 9.70 -21.05 -8.79
CA MET A 53 10.26 -22.17 -8.03
C MET A 53 10.92 -21.75 -6.70
N ASN A 54 11.45 -20.54 -6.62
CA ASN A 54 12.15 -20.03 -5.43
C ASN A 54 11.23 -19.25 -4.49
N CYS A 55 10.00 -18.90 -4.91
CA CYS A 55 9.09 -18.10 -4.10
C CYS A 55 8.64 -18.79 -2.82
N PRO A 56 8.45 -20.12 -2.75
CA PRO A 56 8.14 -20.78 -1.47
C PRO A 56 9.18 -20.53 -0.40
N LYS A 57 10.48 -20.51 -0.75
CA LYS A 57 11.55 -20.23 0.19
C LYS A 57 11.52 -18.78 0.70
N ALA A 58 11.18 -17.82 -0.15
CA ALA A 58 11.02 -16.43 0.27
C ALA A 58 9.79 -16.25 1.18
N ALA A 59 8.71 -16.95 0.90
CA ALA A 59 7.53 -16.97 1.77
C ALA A 59 7.85 -17.52 3.17
N GLU A 60 8.71 -18.54 3.28
CA GLU A 60 9.21 -19.04 4.58
C GLU A 60 9.99 -17.95 5.33
N VAL A 61 10.86 -17.18 4.63
CA VAL A 61 11.56 -16.05 5.22
C VAL A 61 10.59 -14.97 5.69
N ALA A 62 9.63 -14.58 4.85
CA ALA A 62 8.63 -13.58 5.23
C ALA A 62 7.78 -14.02 6.43
N HIS A 63 7.41 -15.29 6.48
CA HIS A 63 6.69 -15.88 7.62
C HIS A 63 7.52 -15.84 8.91
N GLY A 64 8.78 -16.26 8.86
CA GLY A 64 9.68 -16.19 10.01
C GLY A 64 9.89 -14.75 10.52
N LEU A 65 10.00 -13.79 9.61
CA LEU A 65 10.05 -12.36 9.98
C LEU A 65 8.74 -11.90 10.64
N LYS A 66 7.58 -12.32 10.10
CA LYS A 66 6.28 -12.02 10.73
C LYS A 66 6.15 -12.63 12.12
N GLU A 67 6.63 -13.84 12.33
CA GLU A 67 6.67 -14.45 13.67
C GLU A 67 7.58 -13.68 14.62
N GLN A 68 8.75 -13.23 14.14
CA GLN A 68 9.73 -12.49 14.94
C GLN A 68 9.23 -11.09 15.35
N TYR A 69 8.60 -10.37 14.42
CA TYR A 69 8.19 -8.97 14.61
C TYR A 69 6.71 -8.81 15.01
N GLY A 70 5.90 -9.86 14.92
CA GLY A 70 4.50 -9.84 15.34
C GLY A 70 3.70 -8.74 14.64
N GLU A 71 2.98 -7.94 15.44
CA GLU A 71 2.15 -6.83 14.93
C GLU A 71 2.97 -5.67 14.34
N GLU A 72 4.28 -5.66 14.59
CA GLU A 72 5.18 -4.61 14.08
C GLU A 72 5.62 -4.85 12.62
N LEU A 73 5.19 -5.95 12.00
CA LEU A 73 5.41 -6.26 10.59
C LEU A 73 4.11 -6.62 9.89
N VAL A 74 3.78 -5.92 8.82
CA VAL A 74 2.73 -6.29 7.88
C VAL A 74 3.38 -6.90 6.65
N VAL A 75 2.97 -8.10 6.27
CA VAL A 75 3.43 -8.76 5.04
C VAL A 75 2.30 -8.79 4.03
N VAL A 76 2.56 -8.30 2.83
CA VAL A 76 1.63 -8.33 1.70
C VAL A 76 2.29 -9.05 0.53
N VAL A 77 1.66 -10.09 0.04
CA VAL A 77 2.12 -10.83 -1.15
C VAL A 77 1.37 -10.33 -2.37
N MET A 78 2.10 -9.94 -3.41
CA MET A 78 1.53 -9.39 -4.64
C MET A 78 1.92 -10.25 -5.85
N HIS A 79 0.96 -10.41 -6.77
CA HIS A 79 1.11 -11.16 -8.01
C HIS A 79 0.84 -10.25 -9.22
N PRO A 80 1.85 -9.48 -9.70
CA PRO A 80 1.67 -8.59 -10.85
C PRO A 80 1.54 -9.37 -12.15
N ALA A 81 0.52 -9.08 -12.94
CA ALA A 81 0.20 -9.79 -14.19
C ALA A 81 1.28 -9.63 -15.27
N SER A 82 2.07 -8.56 -15.23
CA SER A 82 3.15 -8.27 -16.17
C SER A 82 4.34 -9.22 -16.04
N ASN A 83 4.51 -9.90 -14.90
CA ASN A 83 5.61 -10.85 -14.72
C ASN A 83 5.23 -12.28 -15.18
N PRO A 84 6.08 -12.97 -15.95
CA PRO A 84 5.80 -14.32 -16.46
C PRO A 84 5.52 -15.36 -15.37
N ASN A 85 6.10 -15.20 -14.18
CA ASN A 85 5.93 -16.13 -13.06
C ASN A 85 4.52 -16.09 -12.45
N THR A 86 3.73 -15.06 -12.76
CA THR A 86 2.37 -14.89 -12.25
C THR A 86 1.30 -15.13 -13.30
N ARG A 87 1.69 -15.37 -14.57
CA ARG A 87 0.72 -15.54 -15.65
C ARG A 87 -0.31 -16.61 -15.33
N PHE A 88 -1.56 -16.19 -15.38
CA PHE A 88 -2.70 -17.10 -15.30
C PHE A 88 -2.75 -18.00 -16.53
N GLY A 89 -2.87 -19.29 -16.30
CA GLY A 89 -2.92 -20.31 -17.36
C GLY A 89 -4.18 -21.15 -17.25
N SER A 90 -4.53 -21.83 -18.34
CA SER A 90 -5.74 -22.67 -18.41
C SER A 90 -5.82 -23.79 -17.35
N ASN A 91 -4.70 -24.13 -16.73
CA ASN A 91 -4.62 -25.17 -15.71
C ASN A 91 -4.76 -24.64 -14.27
N GLN A 92 -5.03 -23.35 -14.09
CA GLN A 92 -5.24 -22.75 -12.78
C GLN A 92 -6.71 -22.56 -12.52
N ALA A 93 -7.14 -22.92 -11.29
CA ALA A 93 -8.52 -22.71 -10.83
C ALA A 93 -8.78 -21.25 -10.44
N VAL A 94 -7.74 -20.50 -10.01
CA VAL A 94 -7.86 -19.13 -9.49
C VAL A 94 -6.79 -18.24 -10.09
N ASN A 95 -7.21 -17.04 -10.49
CA ASN A 95 -6.30 -15.97 -10.87
C ASN A 95 -5.99 -15.11 -9.65
N TYR A 96 -4.73 -15.10 -9.23
CA TYR A 96 -4.25 -14.31 -8.08
C TYR A 96 -3.72 -12.92 -8.48
N THR A 97 -3.70 -12.59 -9.77
CA THR A 97 -3.24 -11.27 -10.21
C THR A 97 -4.34 -10.22 -10.03
N CYS A 98 -3.93 -8.99 -9.73
CA CYS A 98 -4.83 -7.84 -9.72
C CYS A 98 -4.15 -6.62 -10.38
N PRO A 99 -4.95 -5.69 -10.97
CA PRO A 99 -4.42 -4.50 -11.64
C PRO A 99 -3.60 -3.59 -10.72
N GLU A 100 -3.96 -3.52 -9.45
CA GLU A 100 -3.29 -2.71 -8.43
C GLU A 100 -1.88 -3.23 -8.16
N ALA A 101 -1.71 -4.56 -8.03
CA ALA A 101 -0.40 -5.18 -7.87
C ALA A 101 0.50 -4.92 -9.08
N ASP A 102 -0.08 -4.98 -10.27
CA ASP A 102 0.63 -4.71 -11.52
C ASP A 102 1.06 -3.24 -11.62
N SER A 103 0.16 -2.32 -11.32
CA SER A 103 0.42 -0.88 -11.32
C SER A 103 1.52 -0.50 -10.33
N MET A 104 1.47 -1.02 -9.11
CA MET A 104 2.49 -0.77 -8.09
C MET A 104 3.84 -1.36 -8.50
N TYR A 105 3.86 -2.59 -9.00
CA TYR A 105 5.06 -3.26 -9.46
C TYR A 105 5.78 -2.47 -10.57
N ILE A 106 5.04 -2.02 -11.59
CA ILE A 106 5.56 -1.22 -12.71
C ILE A 106 6.05 0.14 -12.20
N HIS A 107 5.29 0.81 -11.32
CA HIS A 107 5.69 2.09 -10.72
C HIS A 107 7.03 2.00 -9.97
N MET A 108 7.30 0.87 -9.34
CA MET A 108 8.56 0.60 -8.65
C MET A 108 9.69 0.12 -9.58
N GLY A 109 9.49 0.17 -10.90
CA GLY A 109 10.50 -0.24 -11.88
C GLY A 109 10.50 -1.72 -12.22
N GLY A 110 9.45 -2.45 -11.83
CA GLY A 110 9.27 -3.86 -12.18
C GLY A 110 9.02 -4.06 -13.67
N THR A 111 9.61 -5.10 -14.21
CA THR A 111 9.51 -5.46 -15.61
C THR A 111 9.20 -6.96 -15.77
N ASN A 112 8.91 -7.38 -16.99
CA ASN A 112 8.71 -8.80 -17.29
C ASN A 112 9.96 -9.66 -17.09
N THR A 113 11.13 -9.06 -16.90
CA THR A 113 12.42 -9.73 -16.66
C THR A 113 12.91 -9.60 -15.21
N THR A 114 12.22 -8.84 -14.36
CA THR A 114 12.57 -8.73 -12.94
C THR A 114 12.50 -10.12 -12.30
N PRO A 115 13.58 -10.59 -11.66
CA PRO A 115 13.59 -11.92 -11.08
C PRO A 115 12.66 -12.03 -9.88
N PHE A 116 12.01 -13.18 -9.71
CA PHE A 116 11.22 -13.53 -8.56
C PHE A 116 11.90 -14.67 -7.77
N PRO A 117 11.74 -14.70 -6.42
CA PRO A 117 11.06 -13.72 -5.57
C PRO A 117 11.83 -12.41 -5.46
N THR A 118 11.11 -11.33 -5.28
CA THR A 118 11.68 -10.04 -4.92
C THR A 118 10.71 -9.29 -4.00
N GLY A 119 11.17 -8.29 -3.29
CA GLY A 119 10.31 -7.55 -2.38
C GLY A 119 10.83 -6.15 -2.07
N ASN A 120 10.09 -5.45 -1.25
CA ASN A 120 10.43 -4.11 -0.78
C ASN A 120 9.94 -3.92 0.66
N VAL A 121 10.74 -3.25 1.46
CA VAL A 121 10.36 -2.84 2.82
C VAL A 121 10.11 -1.34 2.85
N ASN A 122 8.92 -0.93 3.25
CA ASN A 122 8.50 0.47 3.43
C ASN A 122 8.79 1.37 2.21
N PHE A 123 8.75 0.85 0.99
CA PHE A 123 9.11 1.57 -0.24
C PHE A 123 10.52 2.17 -0.24
N MET A 124 11.41 1.64 0.59
CA MET A 124 12.80 2.11 0.61
C MET A 124 13.54 1.69 -0.66
N GLN A 125 14.38 2.60 -1.15
CA GLN A 125 15.36 2.27 -2.19
C GLN A 125 16.68 1.86 -1.54
N GLN A 126 17.27 0.80 -2.09
CA GLN A 126 18.64 0.42 -1.81
C GLN A 126 19.41 0.40 -3.14
N ASP A 127 20.52 1.11 -3.20
CA ASP A 127 21.33 1.25 -4.43
C ASP A 127 20.50 1.72 -5.66
N ASN A 128 19.58 2.67 -5.45
CA ASN A 128 18.63 3.18 -6.44
C ASN A 128 17.64 2.13 -6.97
N ALA A 129 17.49 0.99 -6.32
CA ALA A 129 16.50 -0.03 -6.66
C ALA A 129 15.45 -0.19 -5.54
N TYR A 130 14.19 -0.37 -5.93
CA TYR A 130 13.14 -0.70 -4.95
C TYR A 130 13.11 -2.18 -4.59
N PHE A 131 13.61 -3.05 -5.47
CA PHE A 131 13.52 -4.49 -5.29
C PHE A 131 14.74 -5.06 -4.60
N ALA A 132 14.50 -5.89 -3.61
CA ALA A 132 15.51 -6.56 -2.80
C ALA A 132 15.21 -8.06 -2.70
N ASN A 133 16.27 -8.84 -2.58
CA ASN A 133 16.17 -10.27 -2.36
C ASN A 133 15.72 -10.58 -0.92
N SER A 134 15.13 -11.74 -0.72
CA SER A 134 14.59 -12.16 0.58
C SER A 134 15.64 -12.26 1.69
N ASP A 135 16.91 -12.47 1.37
CA ASP A 135 18.03 -12.53 2.32
C ASP A 135 18.37 -11.16 2.94
N THR A 136 17.92 -10.05 2.31
CA THR A 136 18.16 -8.69 2.81
C THR A 136 16.99 -8.09 3.58
N TRP A 137 15.79 -8.71 3.55
CA TRP A 137 14.59 -8.15 4.18
C TRP A 137 14.72 -7.95 5.69
N ALA A 138 15.34 -8.90 6.38
CA ALA A 138 15.59 -8.78 7.82
C ALA A 138 16.41 -7.53 8.16
N THR A 139 17.46 -7.25 7.36
CA THR A 139 18.31 -6.06 7.55
C THR A 139 17.52 -4.78 7.28
N GLN A 140 16.73 -4.72 6.20
CA GLN A 140 15.91 -3.57 5.87
C GLN A 140 14.85 -3.30 6.95
N ILE A 141 14.19 -4.33 7.46
CA ILE A 141 13.21 -4.20 8.56
C ILE A 141 13.93 -3.64 9.80
N SER A 142 15.08 -4.20 10.20
CA SER A 142 15.81 -3.75 11.39
C SER A 142 16.26 -2.28 11.30
N GLN A 143 16.60 -1.80 10.11
CA GLN A 143 16.95 -0.39 9.87
C GLN A 143 15.74 0.53 10.10
N CYS A 144 14.52 0.08 9.82
CA CYS A 144 13.31 0.85 10.08
C CYS A 144 13.02 1.02 11.56
N TYR A 145 13.36 0.03 12.39
CA TYR A 145 13.16 0.10 13.84
C TYR A 145 14.18 1.02 14.53
N GLY A 146 15.38 1.15 13.97
CA GLY A 146 16.43 2.02 14.51
C GLY A 146 16.26 3.51 14.20
N SER A 147 15.44 3.85 13.22
CA SER A 147 15.17 5.24 12.82
C SER A 147 13.96 5.80 13.56
N SER A 148 14.19 6.60 14.60
CA SER A 148 13.14 7.42 15.20
C SER A 148 12.59 8.41 14.16
N SER A 149 11.28 8.32 13.90
CA SER A 149 10.44 9.29 13.21
C SER A 149 10.84 9.69 11.78
N ILE A 150 10.29 9.01 10.79
CA ILE A 150 9.96 9.73 9.56
C ILE A 150 8.71 10.56 9.88
N ILE A 151 8.92 11.81 10.27
CA ILE A 151 7.90 12.84 10.15
C ILE A 151 7.77 13.03 8.64
N MET A 152 6.67 12.58 8.06
CA MET A 152 6.31 13.05 6.73
C MET A 152 5.96 14.53 6.88
N ASN A 153 6.93 15.40 6.64
CA ASN A 153 6.64 16.80 6.40
C ASN A 153 5.92 16.88 5.07
N GLN A 154 4.66 17.21 5.13
CA GLN A 154 3.86 17.67 4.00
C GLN A 154 4.38 19.03 3.53
#